data_ccb1991992361518ef7e147d2f5f8d78
#
_entry.id   ccb1991992361518ef7e147d2f5f8d78
#
_cell.length_a   1.000
_cell.length_b   1.000
_cell.length_c   1.000
_cell.angle_alpha   90.00
_cell.angle_beta   90.00
_cell.angle_gamma   90.00
#
_symmetry.space_group_name_H-M   'P 1'
#
loop_
_entity.id
_entity.type
_entity.pdbx_description
1 polymer ?
#
loop_
_entity_poly.entity_id
_entity_poly.type
_entity_poly.pdbx_seq_one_letter_code
_entity_poly.pdbx_strand_id
1 'polypeptide(L)'
;GLGDVYKRQKELQEKGYDIPSYPEEAKTAEDKELQERFAKVLGSAVNPVLREGNSDRRAAESVKKFAQKNPHRMMQDWPAPGTSQCRVAHMDGGDFYESEKSVTMDAADTVKIQFVDQAGKTEVLKEVALQAGEVFDSSTMNVRKLRAFFEATALEAKEKGVLLSLHMKATMMKISDPIIFGHCVSVYFKDALDKHADTLASIGANPNFGMSDILAKLDKLPADKKAEIEADIDACYATQPALAMVDSRKNITNLHVPNDVIVDASMPNVVRDGGRMWNLQDELQDTIAMVPDRCYATMYAEIIDNANANGQFDPATMGSVSNVGLMAQKAEEYGSHD
;
A
#
# COMPACT_ATOMS: atom_id res chain seq x y z
N GLY A 1 -16.90 -5.62 -7.54
CA GLY A 1 -16.80 -4.58 -8.56
C GLY A 1 -18.17 -4.05 -8.98
N LEU A 2 -18.23 -2.98 -9.77
CA LEU A 2 -19.49 -2.38 -10.28
C LEU A 2 -20.43 -3.44 -10.92
N GLY A 3 -19.88 -4.42 -11.63
CA GLY A 3 -20.65 -5.52 -12.21
C GLY A 3 -21.43 -6.37 -11.20
N ASP A 4 -20.94 -6.49 -9.96
CA ASP A 4 -21.62 -7.25 -8.91
C ASP A 4 -22.78 -6.44 -8.31
N VAL A 5 -22.63 -5.11 -8.25
CA VAL A 5 -23.70 -4.19 -7.80
C VAL A 5 -24.88 -4.25 -8.75
N TYR A 6 -24.64 -4.22 -10.07
CA TYR A 6 -25.70 -4.34 -11.07
C TYR A 6 -26.45 -5.67 -11.01
N LYS A 7 -25.71 -6.78 -10.86
CA LYS A 7 -26.33 -8.11 -10.71
C LYS A 7 -27.24 -8.16 -9.49
N ARG A 8 -26.80 -7.64 -8.35
CA ARG A 8 -27.58 -7.62 -7.11
C ARG A 8 -28.78 -6.69 -7.20
N GLN A 9 -28.61 -5.52 -7.81
CA GLN A 9 -29.72 -4.60 -8.05
C GLN A 9 -30.81 -5.27 -8.88
N LYS A 10 -30.44 -5.90 -10.00
CA LYS A 10 -31.39 -6.59 -10.87
C LYS A 10 -32.09 -7.74 -10.15
N GLU A 11 -31.36 -8.54 -9.40
CA GLU A 11 -31.91 -9.63 -8.57
C GLU A 11 -32.94 -9.13 -7.57
N LEU A 12 -32.69 -8.00 -6.91
CA LEU A 12 -33.60 -7.41 -5.95
C LEU A 12 -34.84 -6.83 -6.61
N GLN A 13 -34.68 -6.17 -7.76
CA GLN A 13 -35.81 -5.68 -8.57
C GLN A 13 -36.70 -6.82 -9.05
N GLU A 14 -36.12 -7.93 -9.52
CA GLU A 14 -36.84 -9.15 -9.91
C GLU A 14 -37.61 -9.79 -8.76
N LYS A 15 -37.13 -9.60 -7.52
CA LYS A 15 -37.80 -10.03 -6.29
C LYS A 15 -38.87 -9.03 -5.78
N GLY A 16 -39.11 -7.95 -6.51
CA GLY A 16 -40.14 -6.96 -6.22
C GLY A 16 -39.76 -5.85 -5.25
N TYR A 17 -38.47 -5.68 -4.98
CA TYR A 17 -37.98 -4.55 -4.19
C TYR A 17 -37.93 -3.28 -5.08
N ASP A 18 -38.45 -2.17 -4.55
CA ASP A 18 -38.40 -0.87 -5.20
C ASP A 18 -37.03 -0.22 -5.05
N ILE A 19 -36.09 -0.66 -5.87
CA ILE A 19 -34.71 -0.16 -5.90
C ILE A 19 -34.50 0.57 -7.22
N PRO A 20 -34.14 1.87 -7.20
CA PRO A 20 -33.90 2.63 -8.41
C PRO A 20 -32.67 2.10 -9.16
N SER A 21 -32.72 2.19 -10.49
CA SER A 21 -31.56 1.85 -11.33
C SER A 21 -30.49 2.91 -11.20
N TYR A 22 -29.24 2.46 -11.04
CA TYR A 22 -28.10 3.38 -10.98
C TYR A 22 -27.84 3.99 -12.36
N PRO A 23 -27.87 5.32 -12.51
CA PRO A 23 -27.55 5.96 -13.77
C PRO A 23 -26.02 5.97 -13.99
N GLU A 24 -25.55 5.29 -15.02
CA GLU A 24 -24.12 5.28 -15.37
C GLU A 24 -23.63 6.66 -15.79
N GLU A 25 -24.46 7.37 -16.58
CA GLU A 25 -24.25 8.75 -16.98
C GLU A 25 -25.38 9.61 -16.41
N ALA A 26 -25.03 10.58 -15.56
CA ALA A 26 -26.00 11.53 -15.04
C ALA A 26 -26.37 12.56 -16.12
N LYS A 27 -27.51 12.35 -16.77
CA LYS A 27 -28.04 13.23 -17.84
C LYS A 27 -28.99 14.29 -17.29
N THR A 28 -29.59 14.05 -16.15
CA THR A 28 -30.54 14.95 -15.49
C THR A 28 -30.06 15.34 -14.09
N ALA A 29 -30.74 16.34 -13.49
CA ALA A 29 -30.48 16.69 -12.09
C ALA A 29 -30.88 15.55 -11.13
N GLU A 30 -31.94 14.80 -11.47
CA GLU A 30 -32.39 13.63 -10.72
C GLU A 30 -31.38 12.49 -10.78
N ASP A 31 -30.73 12.27 -11.93
CA ASP A 31 -29.66 11.29 -12.06
C ASP A 31 -28.46 11.62 -11.14
N LYS A 32 -28.11 12.91 -11.07
CA LYS A 32 -27.02 13.36 -10.18
C LYS A 32 -27.34 13.15 -8.71
N GLU A 33 -28.53 13.51 -8.29
CA GLU A 33 -29.00 13.28 -6.93
C GLU A 33 -29.01 11.78 -6.60
N LEU A 34 -29.44 10.95 -7.56
CA LEU A 34 -29.45 9.51 -7.39
C LEU A 34 -28.03 8.94 -7.30
N GLN A 35 -27.09 9.39 -8.12
CA GLN A 35 -25.67 9.03 -8.00
C GLN A 35 -25.09 9.42 -6.64
N GLU A 36 -25.39 10.62 -6.14
CA GLU A 36 -24.94 11.07 -4.81
C GLU A 36 -25.53 10.22 -3.68
N ARG A 37 -26.79 9.80 -3.81
CA ARG A 37 -27.41 8.88 -2.84
C ARG A 37 -26.74 7.52 -2.84
N PHE A 38 -26.44 6.95 -4.00
CA PHE A 38 -25.69 5.71 -4.14
C PHE A 38 -24.26 5.86 -3.60
N ALA A 39 -23.58 6.98 -3.88
CA ALA A 39 -22.24 7.25 -3.42
C ALA A 39 -22.12 7.28 -1.88
N LYS A 40 -23.15 7.80 -1.20
CA LYS A 40 -23.20 7.78 0.28
C LYS A 40 -23.27 6.38 0.87
N VAL A 41 -23.75 5.40 0.12
CA VAL A 41 -23.93 4.01 0.57
C VAL A 41 -22.78 3.12 0.09
N LEU A 42 -22.19 3.42 -1.06
CA LEU A 42 -21.16 2.61 -1.71
C LEU A 42 -19.85 2.49 -0.93
N GLY A 43 -19.54 3.27 0.02
CA GLY A 43 -18.36 3.12 0.86
C GLY A 43 -18.64 2.49 2.23
N SER A 44 -19.86 2.66 2.74
CA SER A 44 -20.20 2.29 4.12
C SER A 44 -20.68 0.84 4.28
N ALA A 45 -21.04 0.16 3.20
CA ALA A 45 -21.59 -1.20 3.24
C ALA A 45 -20.56 -2.31 2.99
N VAL A 46 -19.30 -1.97 2.74
CA VAL A 46 -18.29 -2.91 2.28
C VAL A 46 -17.79 -3.84 3.39
N ASN A 47 -17.65 -3.31 4.61
CA ASN A 47 -17.20 -4.10 5.76
C ASN A 47 -18.30 -4.19 6.82
N PRO A 48 -18.66 -5.40 7.22
CA PRO A 48 -19.52 -5.59 8.38
C PRO A 48 -18.82 -5.00 9.60
N VAL A 49 -19.54 -4.20 10.30
CA VAL A 49 -19.03 -3.43 11.42
C VAL A 49 -18.63 -4.33 12.57
N LEU A 50 -19.44 -5.36 12.88
CA LEU A 50 -19.19 -6.27 13.97
C LEU A 50 -19.05 -7.69 13.44
N ARG A 51 -17.93 -8.34 13.76
CA ARG A 51 -17.68 -9.74 13.44
C ARG A 51 -17.16 -10.49 14.64
N GLU A 52 -17.94 -11.42 15.10
CA GLU A 52 -17.48 -12.36 16.10
C GLU A 52 -16.63 -13.45 15.43
N GLY A 53 -15.44 -13.69 15.96
CA GLY A 53 -14.56 -14.74 15.46
C GLY A 53 -14.12 -14.52 14.02
N ASN A 54 -13.93 -13.28 13.57
CA ASN A 54 -13.51 -12.98 12.19
C ASN A 54 -12.19 -13.67 11.85
N SER A 55 -11.25 -13.67 12.77
CA SER A 55 -9.98 -14.38 12.66
C SER A 55 -10.11 -15.91 12.83
N ASP A 56 -11.21 -16.40 13.36
CA ASP A 56 -11.49 -17.83 13.52
C ASP A 56 -12.17 -18.46 12.30
N ARG A 57 -12.38 -17.69 11.24
CA ARG A 57 -12.92 -18.22 9.99
C ARG A 57 -11.96 -19.24 9.42
N ARG A 58 -12.40 -20.49 9.46
CA ARG A 58 -11.67 -21.62 8.88
C ARG A 58 -12.33 -22.02 7.57
N ALA A 59 -11.53 -22.29 6.55
CA ALA A 59 -12.05 -22.95 5.38
C ALA A 59 -12.60 -24.33 5.77
N ALA A 60 -13.75 -24.70 5.26
CA ALA A 60 -14.30 -26.03 5.46
C ALA A 60 -13.30 -27.09 4.97
N GLU A 61 -13.28 -28.26 5.62
CA GLU A 61 -12.34 -29.34 5.28
C GLU A 61 -12.42 -29.75 3.80
N SER A 62 -13.63 -29.76 3.24
CA SER A 62 -13.85 -30.03 1.81
C SER A 62 -13.17 -29.01 0.90
N VAL A 63 -13.18 -27.73 1.27
CA VAL A 63 -12.52 -26.64 0.53
C VAL A 63 -11.01 -26.78 0.63
N LYS A 64 -10.48 -27.12 1.80
CA LYS A 64 -9.05 -27.38 1.99
C LYS A 64 -8.57 -28.55 1.14
N LYS A 65 -9.31 -29.66 1.20
CA LYS A 65 -9.01 -30.86 0.38
C LYS A 65 -9.07 -30.58 -1.12
N PHE A 66 -10.00 -29.72 -1.53
CA PHE A 66 -10.08 -29.29 -2.94
C PHE A 66 -8.86 -28.45 -3.32
N ALA A 67 -8.49 -27.44 -2.52
CA ALA A 67 -7.34 -26.57 -2.78
C ALA A 67 -6.01 -27.35 -2.81
N GLN A 68 -5.85 -28.34 -1.92
CA GLN A 68 -4.68 -29.22 -1.90
C GLN A 68 -4.50 -30.01 -3.21
N LYS A 69 -5.62 -30.40 -3.84
CA LYS A 69 -5.63 -31.14 -5.10
C LYS A 69 -5.61 -30.24 -6.34
N ASN A 70 -5.99 -28.98 -6.17
CA ASN A 70 -6.15 -28.02 -7.24
C ASN A 70 -5.47 -26.70 -6.85
N PRO A 71 -4.13 -26.61 -6.88
CA PRO A 71 -3.41 -25.37 -6.62
C PRO A 71 -3.90 -24.26 -7.54
N HIS A 72 -3.83 -23.02 -7.06
CA HIS A 72 -4.33 -21.88 -7.83
C HIS A 72 -3.55 -21.76 -9.15
N ARG A 73 -4.26 -21.71 -10.26
CA ARG A 73 -3.70 -21.74 -11.63
C ARG A 73 -2.71 -20.58 -11.94
N MET A 74 -2.74 -19.51 -11.18
CA MET A 74 -1.87 -18.34 -11.37
C MET A 74 -0.61 -18.40 -10.49
N MET A 75 -0.44 -19.43 -9.66
CA MET A 75 0.81 -19.60 -8.92
C MET A 75 1.93 -19.93 -9.88
N GLN A 76 3.03 -19.20 -9.76
CA GLN A 76 4.25 -19.48 -10.50
C GLN A 76 5.17 -20.36 -9.65
N ASP A 77 5.96 -21.20 -10.32
CA ASP A 77 6.97 -21.97 -9.63
C ASP A 77 8.00 -21.05 -8.99
N TRP A 78 8.34 -21.34 -7.74
CA TRP A 78 9.42 -20.62 -7.07
C TRP A 78 10.76 -21.02 -7.68
N PRO A 79 11.71 -20.08 -7.86
CA PRO A 79 13.07 -20.44 -8.29
C PRO A 79 13.70 -21.52 -7.42
N ALA A 80 14.62 -22.28 -7.98
CA ALA A 80 15.31 -23.33 -7.22
C ALA A 80 15.94 -22.76 -5.94
N PRO A 81 15.92 -23.49 -4.82
CA PRO A 81 16.49 -23.02 -3.56
C PRO A 81 17.91 -22.46 -3.72
N GLY A 82 18.14 -21.27 -3.16
CA GLY A 82 19.43 -20.58 -3.21
C GLY A 82 19.74 -19.87 -4.53
N THR A 83 18.85 -19.84 -5.51
CA THR A 83 19.07 -19.14 -6.79
C THR A 83 18.39 -17.77 -6.89
N SER A 84 17.31 -17.54 -6.12
CA SER A 84 16.59 -16.27 -6.11
C SER A 84 17.34 -15.20 -5.31
N GLN A 85 17.32 -13.98 -5.84
CA GLN A 85 17.80 -12.78 -5.15
C GLN A 85 16.63 -11.93 -4.58
N CYS A 86 15.39 -12.46 -4.65
CA CYS A 86 14.23 -11.80 -4.11
C CYS A 86 14.33 -11.68 -2.59
N ARG A 87 13.98 -10.50 -2.08
CA ARG A 87 13.89 -10.28 -0.64
C ARG A 87 12.95 -9.13 -0.30
N VAL A 88 12.48 -9.11 0.93
CA VAL A 88 11.85 -7.92 1.51
C VAL A 88 12.93 -7.08 2.19
N ALA A 89 12.94 -5.79 1.87
CA ALA A 89 13.77 -4.80 2.55
C ALA A 89 12.90 -3.97 3.49
N HIS A 90 13.37 -3.72 4.69
CA HIS A 90 12.71 -2.87 5.68
C HIS A 90 13.73 -2.05 6.47
N MET A 91 13.25 -1.03 7.16
CA MET A 91 14.08 -0.28 8.10
C MET A 91 14.47 -1.17 9.27
N ASP A 92 15.63 -0.92 9.86
CA ASP A 92 16.14 -1.58 11.06
C ASP A 92 15.95 -0.73 12.32
N GLY A 93 15.35 0.46 12.18
CA GLY A 93 15.01 1.36 13.25
C GLY A 93 14.50 2.71 12.76
N GLY A 94 13.79 3.43 13.64
CA GLY A 94 13.15 4.70 13.32
C GLY A 94 11.85 4.59 12.54
N ASP A 95 11.29 3.40 12.46
CA ASP A 95 9.98 3.08 11.92
C ASP A 95 8.91 3.12 13.01
N PHE A 96 7.65 2.94 12.63
CA PHE A 96 6.54 2.92 13.59
C PHE A 96 6.67 1.77 14.59
N TYR A 97 7.13 0.61 14.13
CA TYR A 97 7.34 -0.56 14.98
C TYR A 97 8.28 -0.29 16.16
N GLU A 98 9.42 0.37 15.93
CA GLU A 98 10.37 0.69 17.01
C GLU A 98 9.87 1.80 17.92
N SER A 99 9.20 2.79 17.35
CA SER A 99 8.87 4.04 18.05
C SER A 99 7.55 3.99 18.80
N GLU A 100 6.73 2.96 18.58
CA GLU A 100 5.41 2.84 19.20
C GLU A 100 5.52 2.85 20.73
N LYS A 101 4.68 3.68 21.34
CA LYS A 101 4.50 3.76 22.79
C LYS A 101 3.02 3.80 23.09
N SER A 102 2.60 2.89 23.96
CA SER A 102 1.22 2.74 24.36
C SER A 102 1.09 2.85 25.88
N VAL A 103 0.02 3.48 26.33
CA VAL A 103 -0.33 3.58 27.73
C VAL A 103 -1.83 3.40 27.90
N THR A 104 -2.24 2.62 28.90
CA THR A 104 -3.64 2.57 29.35
C THR A 104 -3.81 3.59 30.47
N MET A 105 -4.79 4.46 30.34
CA MET A 105 -5.04 5.53 31.30
C MET A 105 -5.61 4.97 32.60
N ASP A 106 -4.93 5.16 33.71
CA ASP A 106 -5.41 4.75 35.04
C ASP A 106 -6.59 5.60 35.51
N ALA A 107 -6.65 6.85 35.07
CA ALA A 107 -7.70 7.83 35.39
C ALA A 107 -7.97 8.72 34.16
N ALA A 108 -9.13 9.39 34.17
CA ALA A 108 -9.42 10.39 33.16
C ALA A 108 -8.40 11.53 33.23
N ASP A 109 -7.85 11.94 32.08
CA ASP A 109 -6.85 13.02 31.98
C ASP A 109 -6.93 13.67 30.58
N THR A 110 -6.12 14.71 30.35
CA THR A 110 -6.02 15.38 29.06
C THR A 110 -4.62 15.28 28.50
N VAL A 111 -4.49 14.65 27.34
CA VAL A 111 -3.24 14.59 26.58
C VAL A 111 -3.10 15.84 25.72
N LYS A 112 -1.88 16.41 25.70
CA LYS A 112 -1.54 17.57 24.87
C LYS A 112 -0.56 17.16 23.77
N ILE A 113 -0.92 17.44 22.53
CA ILE A 113 -0.01 17.36 21.39
C ILE A 113 0.68 18.71 21.26
N GLN A 114 2.00 18.73 21.41
CA GLN A 114 2.76 19.97 21.45
C GLN A 114 3.85 19.95 20.37
N PHE A 115 4.03 21.09 19.71
CA PHE A 115 5.20 21.37 18.90
C PHE A 115 6.19 22.20 19.72
N VAL A 116 7.45 21.77 19.76
CA VAL A 116 8.53 22.50 20.41
C VAL A 116 9.55 22.86 19.32
N ASP A 117 9.76 24.17 19.10
CA ASP A 117 10.72 24.62 18.11
C ASP A 117 12.18 24.51 18.61
N GLN A 118 13.13 24.85 17.75
CA GLN A 118 14.56 24.79 18.08
C GLN A 118 14.98 25.74 19.17
N ALA A 119 14.20 26.80 19.42
CA ALA A 119 14.43 27.79 20.49
C ALA A 119 13.78 27.37 21.82
N GLY A 120 13.09 26.21 21.84
CA GLY A 120 12.40 25.71 23.03
C GLY A 120 10.99 26.31 23.23
N LYS A 121 10.49 27.11 22.30
CA LYS A 121 9.13 27.62 22.36
C LYS A 121 8.13 26.53 22.10
N THR A 122 7.17 26.37 22.97
CA THR A 122 6.13 25.35 22.93
C THR A 122 4.83 25.94 22.38
N GLU A 123 4.23 25.25 21.42
CA GLU A 123 2.88 25.52 20.92
C GLU A 123 2.02 24.27 21.12
N VAL A 124 0.85 24.41 21.72
CA VAL A 124 -0.13 23.35 21.88
C VAL A 124 -0.94 23.24 20.59
N LEU A 125 -0.75 22.15 19.84
CA LEU A 125 -1.46 21.90 18.58
C LEU A 125 -2.85 21.34 18.82
N LYS A 126 -3.00 20.47 19.84
CA LYS A 126 -4.28 19.82 20.16
C LYS A 126 -4.29 19.35 21.62
N GLU A 127 -5.47 19.39 22.23
CA GLU A 127 -5.76 18.74 23.50
C GLU A 127 -6.84 17.66 23.27
N VAL A 128 -6.65 16.49 23.88
CA VAL A 128 -7.56 15.34 23.76
C VAL A 128 -7.86 14.84 25.16
N ALA A 129 -9.15 14.91 25.56
CA ALA A 129 -9.61 14.34 26.81
C ALA A 129 -9.71 12.82 26.68
N LEU A 130 -9.13 12.09 27.62
CA LEU A 130 -9.16 10.63 27.69
C LEU A 130 -9.88 10.17 28.96
N GLN A 131 -10.52 9.02 28.89
CA GLN A 131 -11.22 8.41 30.00
C GLN A 131 -10.31 7.40 30.73
N ALA A 132 -10.67 7.03 31.95
CA ALA A 132 -10.03 5.91 32.63
C ALA A 132 -10.24 4.61 31.85
N GLY A 133 -9.18 3.81 31.67
CA GLY A 133 -9.17 2.59 30.91
C GLY A 133 -9.00 2.80 29.40
N GLU A 134 -8.99 4.02 28.91
CA GLU A 134 -8.73 4.31 27.49
C GLU A 134 -7.25 4.11 27.16
N VAL A 135 -6.97 3.54 25.97
CA VAL A 135 -5.62 3.32 25.50
C VAL A 135 -5.20 4.52 24.64
N PHE A 136 -4.06 5.12 25.00
CA PHE A 136 -3.40 6.13 24.21
C PHE A 136 -2.14 5.55 23.60
N ASP A 137 -2.00 5.69 22.29
CA ASP A 137 -0.90 5.15 21.51
C ASP A 137 -0.28 6.24 20.64
N SER A 138 1.04 6.19 20.45
CA SER A 138 1.76 7.08 19.54
C SER A 138 2.94 6.38 18.91
N SER A 139 3.19 6.71 17.65
CA SER A 139 4.36 6.23 16.91
C SER A 139 4.87 7.31 15.95
N THR A 140 6.11 7.19 15.51
CA THR A 140 6.75 8.14 14.61
C THR A 140 7.58 7.43 13.55
N MET A 141 7.69 8.05 12.37
CA MET A 141 8.60 7.63 11.32
C MET A 141 9.74 8.65 11.19
N ASN A 142 10.98 8.18 11.33
CA ASN A 142 12.15 9.04 11.19
C ASN A 142 12.48 9.22 9.69
N VAL A 143 12.18 10.39 9.15
CA VAL A 143 12.34 10.70 7.72
C VAL A 143 13.80 10.56 7.24
N ARG A 144 14.79 10.93 8.05
CA ARG A 144 16.20 10.81 7.66
C ARG A 144 16.62 9.35 7.52
N LYS A 145 16.23 8.50 8.47
CA LYS A 145 16.47 7.05 8.38
C LYS A 145 15.69 6.43 7.22
N LEU A 146 14.43 6.83 7.01
CA LEU A 146 13.62 6.37 5.90
C LEU A 146 14.26 6.68 4.54
N ARG A 147 14.72 7.92 4.33
CA ARG A 147 15.37 8.30 3.07
C ARG A 147 16.68 7.55 2.86
N ALA A 148 17.50 7.42 3.90
CA ALA A 148 18.73 6.64 3.85
C ALA A 148 18.45 5.15 3.53
N PHE A 149 17.37 4.58 4.08
CA PHE A 149 16.91 3.24 3.74
C PHE A 149 16.56 3.11 2.26
N PHE A 150 15.82 4.06 1.69
CA PHE A 150 15.47 4.06 0.27
C PHE A 150 16.71 4.16 -0.62
N GLU A 151 17.63 5.08 -0.29
CA GLU A 151 18.89 5.25 -1.03
C GLU A 151 19.75 3.98 -1.02
N ALA A 152 19.95 3.39 0.14
CA ALA A 152 20.74 2.16 0.28
C ALA A 152 20.11 0.98 -0.46
N THR A 153 18.79 0.83 -0.37
CA THR A 153 18.08 -0.28 -1.03
C THR A 153 18.06 -0.11 -2.56
N ALA A 154 17.93 1.13 -3.05
CA ALA A 154 18.03 1.40 -4.48
C ALA A 154 19.43 1.08 -5.02
N LEU A 155 20.48 1.47 -4.29
CA LEU A 155 21.85 1.12 -4.66
C LEU A 155 22.05 -0.39 -4.72
N GLU A 156 21.60 -1.12 -3.70
CA GLU A 156 21.67 -2.58 -3.68
C GLU A 156 20.94 -3.23 -4.86
N ALA A 157 19.71 -2.79 -5.16
CA ALA A 157 18.95 -3.31 -6.28
C ALA A 157 19.67 -3.08 -7.62
N LYS A 158 20.29 -1.91 -7.78
CA LYS A 158 21.10 -1.59 -8.96
C LYS A 158 22.34 -2.49 -9.07
N GLU A 159 23.09 -2.67 -7.98
CA GLU A 159 24.29 -3.51 -7.97
C GLU A 159 23.97 -4.97 -8.28
N LYS A 160 22.84 -5.46 -7.81
CA LYS A 160 22.38 -6.83 -8.06
C LYS A 160 21.68 -7.01 -9.41
N GLY A 161 21.32 -5.91 -10.09
CA GLY A 161 20.57 -5.96 -11.36
C GLY A 161 19.15 -6.51 -11.19
N VAL A 162 18.52 -6.29 -10.04
CA VAL A 162 17.14 -6.72 -9.73
C VAL A 162 16.18 -5.55 -9.73
N LEU A 163 14.88 -5.83 -9.81
CA LEU A 163 13.85 -4.80 -9.70
C LEU A 163 13.76 -4.24 -8.28
N LEU A 164 13.37 -2.98 -8.22
CA LEU A 164 12.98 -2.30 -6.99
C LEU A 164 11.48 -2.07 -6.97
N SER A 165 10.82 -2.33 -5.85
CA SER A 165 9.41 -2.04 -5.66
C SER A 165 9.12 -1.53 -4.26
N LEU A 166 8.09 -0.69 -4.11
CA LEU A 166 7.62 -0.18 -2.84
C LEU A 166 6.25 -0.80 -2.49
N HIS A 167 6.07 -1.18 -1.24
CA HIS A 167 4.81 -1.75 -0.74
C HIS A 167 4.48 -1.13 0.61
N MET A 168 3.26 -0.67 0.79
CA MET A 168 2.82 0.06 1.99
C MET A 168 1.35 -0.20 2.29
N LYS A 169 0.95 0.09 3.53
CA LYS A 169 -0.45 -0.05 3.97
C LYS A 169 -1.31 1.17 3.60
N ALA A 170 -1.30 1.58 2.35
CA ALA A 170 -1.86 2.86 1.88
C ALA A 170 -3.38 3.04 2.09
N THR A 171 -4.14 2.01 2.45
CA THR A 171 -5.60 2.10 2.63
C THR A 171 -6.03 2.66 3.98
N MET A 172 -5.31 2.37 5.05
CA MET A 172 -5.66 2.79 6.41
C MET A 172 -4.88 4.01 6.86
N MET A 173 -3.64 4.16 6.43
CA MET A 173 -2.72 5.22 6.83
C MET A 173 -2.74 6.36 5.81
N LYS A 174 -3.89 6.99 5.63
CA LYS A 174 -4.15 8.00 4.59
C LYS A 174 -3.27 9.25 4.67
N ILE A 175 -2.69 9.54 5.82
CA ILE A 175 -1.83 10.72 6.02
C ILE A 175 -0.37 10.33 5.91
N SER A 176 0.08 9.34 6.69
CA SER A 176 1.49 8.96 6.75
C SER A 176 1.99 8.28 5.47
N ASP A 177 1.21 7.38 4.89
CA ASP A 177 1.66 6.59 3.76
C ASP A 177 1.88 7.38 2.47
N PRO A 178 1.03 8.34 2.07
CA PRO A 178 1.35 9.22 0.96
C PRO A 178 2.64 10.02 1.17
N ILE A 179 2.93 10.44 2.40
CA ILE A 179 4.16 11.17 2.74
C ILE A 179 5.37 10.23 2.61
N ILE A 180 5.29 9.00 3.13
CA ILE A 180 6.32 7.98 3.00
C ILE A 180 6.56 7.64 1.52
N PHE A 181 5.48 7.47 0.75
CA PHE A 181 5.53 7.26 -0.68
C PHE A 181 6.25 8.41 -1.41
N GLY A 182 5.89 9.65 -1.09
CA GLY A 182 6.51 10.85 -1.64
C GLY A 182 8.01 10.95 -1.33
N HIS A 183 8.44 10.47 -0.16
CA HIS A 183 9.87 10.37 0.14
C HIS A 183 10.58 9.35 -0.75
N CYS A 184 9.96 8.21 -1.05
CA CYS A 184 10.53 7.23 -1.99
C CYS A 184 10.66 7.82 -3.40
N VAL A 185 9.59 8.45 -3.91
CA VAL A 185 9.61 9.16 -5.21
C VAL A 185 10.71 10.21 -5.23
N SER A 186 10.81 11.03 -4.18
CA SER A 186 11.82 12.10 -4.07
C SER A 186 13.25 11.59 -3.99
N VAL A 187 13.46 10.40 -3.43
CA VAL A 187 14.80 9.77 -3.39
C VAL A 187 15.15 9.18 -4.75
N TYR A 188 14.24 8.45 -5.37
CA TYR A 188 14.49 7.81 -6.65
C TYR A 188 14.71 8.82 -7.78
N PHE A 189 13.91 9.89 -7.84
CA PHE A 189 14.00 10.94 -8.86
C PHE A 189 14.72 12.20 -8.36
N LYS A 190 15.61 12.06 -7.39
CA LYS A 190 16.25 13.17 -6.68
C LYS A 190 16.86 14.19 -7.62
N ASP A 191 17.64 13.76 -8.59
CA ASP A 191 18.38 14.66 -9.48
C ASP A 191 17.46 15.54 -10.33
N ALA A 192 16.36 14.97 -10.84
CA ALA A 192 15.35 15.71 -11.59
C ALA A 192 14.53 16.64 -10.70
N LEU A 193 14.04 16.12 -9.55
CA LEU A 193 13.15 16.87 -8.67
C LEU A 193 13.87 18.02 -7.96
N ASP A 194 15.10 17.82 -7.52
CA ASP A 194 15.90 18.88 -6.89
C ASP A 194 16.29 19.99 -7.91
N LYS A 195 16.68 19.60 -9.15
CA LYS A 195 17.02 20.55 -10.23
C LYS A 195 15.85 21.46 -10.59
N HIS A 196 14.63 20.93 -10.57
CA HIS A 196 13.41 21.63 -11.00
C HIS A 196 12.47 22.01 -9.84
N ALA A 197 12.95 22.02 -8.61
CA ALA A 197 12.11 22.16 -7.40
C ALA A 197 11.17 23.37 -7.46
N ASP A 198 11.68 24.57 -7.79
CA ASP A 198 10.88 25.80 -7.87
C ASP A 198 9.82 25.73 -8.98
N THR A 199 10.17 25.17 -10.12
CA THR A 199 9.24 25.01 -11.25
C THR A 199 8.12 24.04 -10.89
N LEU A 200 8.45 22.89 -10.31
CA LEU A 200 7.49 21.88 -9.88
C LEU A 200 6.57 22.42 -8.79
N ALA A 201 7.12 23.17 -7.83
CA ALA A 201 6.34 23.83 -6.80
C ALA A 201 5.35 24.84 -7.39
N SER A 202 5.76 25.63 -8.39
CA SER A 202 4.91 26.64 -9.03
C SER A 202 3.68 26.08 -9.72
N ILE A 203 3.75 24.84 -10.23
CA ILE A 203 2.63 24.12 -10.86
C ILE A 203 1.87 23.25 -9.86
N GLY A 204 2.31 23.19 -8.60
CA GLY A 204 1.72 22.41 -7.52
C GLY A 204 1.95 20.90 -7.66
N ALA A 205 3.02 20.47 -8.32
CA ALA A 205 3.41 19.06 -8.39
C ALA A 205 3.77 18.53 -6.98
N ASN A 206 3.28 17.35 -6.64
CA ASN A 206 3.46 16.79 -5.31
C ASN A 206 3.86 15.32 -5.37
N PRO A 207 5.12 14.97 -5.01
CA PRO A 207 5.59 13.59 -4.99
C PRO A 207 4.75 12.62 -4.16
N ASN A 208 3.99 13.12 -3.18
CA ASN A 208 3.11 12.30 -2.34
C ASN A 208 1.97 11.64 -3.14
N PHE A 209 1.65 12.17 -4.32
CA PHE A 209 0.69 11.58 -5.25
C PHE A 209 1.34 10.77 -6.37
N GLY A 210 2.68 10.67 -6.36
CA GLY A 210 3.45 9.87 -7.29
C GLY A 210 3.81 10.56 -8.59
N MET A 211 4.47 9.81 -9.46
CA MET A 211 4.91 10.32 -10.76
C MET A 211 3.75 10.70 -11.68
N SER A 212 2.60 10.05 -11.54
CA SER A 212 1.40 10.42 -12.33
C SER A 212 0.95 11.86 -12.08
N ASP A 213 1.02 12.33 -10.83
CA ASP A 213 0.69 13.72 -10.49
C ASP A 213 1.70 14.70 -11.09
N ILE A 214 2.99 14.38 -10.98
CA ILE A 214 4.07 15.21 -11.50
C ILE A 214 3.91 15.33 -13.02
N LEU A 215 3.85 14.21 -13.74
CA LEU A 215 3.75 14.18 -15.21
C LEU A 215 2.51 14.91 -15.73
N ALA A 216 1.34 14.69 -15.11
CA ALA A 216 0.10 15.37 -15.49
C ALA A 216 0.18 16.90 -15.32
N LYS A 217 0.94 17.38 -14.33
CA LYS A 217 1.08 18.82 -14.07
C LYS A 217 2.12 19.48 -14.98
N LEU A 218 3.04 18.73 -15.58
CA LEU A 218 3.98 19.27 -16.56
C LEU A 218 3.25 19.87 -17.78
N ASP A 219 2.02 19.44 -18.08
CA ASP A 219 1.20 20.01 -19.17
C ASP A 219 0.85 21.49 -18.96
N LYS A 220 1.05 22.03 -17.74
CA LYS A 220 0.88 23.45 -17.44
C LYS A 220 2.08 24.32 -17.85
N LEU A 221 3.19 23.69 -18.19
CA LEU A 221 4.44 24.37 -18.53
C LEU A 221 4.57 24.59 -20.05
N PRO A 222 5.40 25.55 -20.48
CA PRO A 222 5.84 25.66 -21.86
C PRO A 222 6.50 24.35 -22.34
N ALA A 223 6.33 24.02 -23.62
CA ALA A 223 6.73 22.74 -24.17
C ALA A 223 8.25 22.44 -24.03
N ASP A 224 9.07 23.45 -24.15
CA ASP A 224 10.53 23.36 -23.97
C ASP A 224 10.89 23.02 -22.53
N LYS A 225 10.23 23.67 -21.56
CA LYS A 225 10.48 23.41 -20.14
C LYS A 225 9.94 22.04 -19.71
N LYS A 226 8.78 21.64 -20.23
CA LYS A 226 8.25 20.29 -20.04
C LYS A 226 9.24 19.23 -20.55
N ALA A 227 9.72 19.39 -21.79
CA ALA A 227 10.67 18.46 -22.40
C ALA A 227 12.00 18.35 -21.63
N GLU A 228 12.49 19.47 -21.09
CA GLU A 228 13.68 19.47 -20.22
C GLU A 228 13.48 18.61 -18.97
N ILE A 229 12.35 18.78 -18.28
CA ILE A 229 12.04 18.03 -17.05
C ILE A 229 11.84 16.55 -17.36
N GLU A 230 11.12 16.22 -18.43
CA GLU A 230 10.92 14.83 -18.86
C GLU A 230 12.25 14.15 -19.18
N ALA A 231 13.18 14.84 -19.85
CA ALA A 231 14.51 14.30 -20.13
C ALA A 231 15.33 14.03 -18.85
N ASP A 232 15.24 14.89 -17.84
CA ASP A 232 15.91 14.66 -16.55
C ASP A 232 15.26 13.51 -15.76
N ILE A 233 13.94 13.33 -15.86
CA ILE A 233 13.24 12.17 -15.29
C ILE A 233 13.69 10.87 -15.99
N ASP A 234 13.79 10.87 -17.31
CA ASP A 234 14.29 9.73 -18.08
C ASP A 234 15.75 9.40 -17.73
N ALA A 235 16.57 10.40 -17.45
CA ALA A 235 17.93 10.21 -16.97
C ALA A 235 17.95 9.52 -15.58
N CYS A 236 16.98 9.81 -14.70
CA CYS A 236 16.85 9.10 -13.45
C CYS A 236 16.52 7.60 -13.69
N TYR A 237 15.59 7.27 -14.57
CA TYR A 237 15.32 5.87 -14.92
C TYR A 237 16.55 5.14 -15.48
N ALA A 238 17.39 5.84 -16.24
CA ALA A 238 18.62 5.26 -16.80
C ALA A 238 19.72 5.03 -15.76
N THR A 239 19.73 5.81 -14.69
CA THR A 239 20.79 5.78 -13.67
C THR A 239 20.42 5.04 -12.39
N GLN A 240 19.14 4.88 -12.11
CA GLN A 240 18.60 4.14 -10.95
C GLN A 240 18.32 2.66 -11.29
N PRO A 241 18.04 1.79 -10.29
CA PRO A 241 17.60 0.43 -10.58
C PRO A 241 16.26 0.42 -11.32
N ALA A 242 16.02 -0.62 -12.12
CA ALA A 242 14.74 -0.79 -12.79
C ALA A 242 13.61 -0.94 -11.74
N LEU A 243 12.48 -0.28 -11.99
CA LEU A 243 11.29 -0.39 -11.14
C LEU A 243 10.38 -1.53 -11.61
N ALA A 244 9.71 -2.15 -10.65
CA ALA A 244 8.62 -3.07 -10.95
C ALA A 244 7.48 -2.33 -11.67
N MET A 245 6.90 -2.99 -12.67
CA MET A 245 5.84 -2.42 -13.50
C MET A 245 4.45 -2.76 -12.95
N VAL A 246 3.55 -1.80 -13.03
CA VAL A 246 2.10 -1.97 -12.82
C VAL A 246 1.41 -2.21 -14.17
N ASP A 247 1.77 -1.44 -15.19
CA ASP A 247 1.37 -1.69 -16.59
C ASP A 247 2.55 -1.38 -17.51
N SER A 248 3.23 -2.44 -17.94
CA SER A 248 4.40 -2.35 -18.83
C SER A 248 4.08 -1.68 -20.17
N ARG A 249 2.87 -1.90 -20.70
CA ARG A 249 2.42 -1.34 -21.99
C ARG A 249 2.26 0.17 -21.97
N LYS A 250 2.02 0.74 -20.79
CA LYS A 250 1.85 2.19 -20.57
C LYS A 250 3.03 2.82 -19.86
N ASN A 251 4.07 2.06 -19.60
CA ASN A 251 5.22 2.49 -18.81
C ASN A 251 4.86 3.00 -17.42
N ILE A 252 3.82 2.38 -16.80
CA ILE A 252 3.39 2.71 -15.45
C ILE A 252 4.16 1.82 -14.47
N THR A 253 5.01 2.45 -13.68
CA THR A 253 5.80 1.78 -12.66
C THR A 253 5.09 1.81 -11.30
N ASN A 254 5.62 1.07 -10.37
CA ASN A 254 5.22 1.02 -8.96
C ASN A 254 5.28 2.39 -8.23
N LEU A 255 6.00 3.39 -8.76
CA LEU A 255 6.07 4.74 -8.17
C LEU A 255 5.14 5.77 -8.83
N HIS A 256 4.18 5.34 -9.65
CA HIS A 256 3.25 6.26 -10.31
C HIS A 256 2.13 6.75 -9.40
N VAL A 257 1.48 5.87 -8.65
CA VAL A 257 0.42 6.24 -7.71
C VAL A 257 0.49 5.40 -6.42
N PRO A 258 0.20 5.99 -5.24
CA PRO A 258 0.26 5.28 -3.96
C PRO A 258 -0.69 4.07 -3.87
N ASN A 259 -1.83 4.12 -4.56
CA ASN A 259 -2.82 3.04 -4.52
C ASN A 259 -2.36 1.74 -5.19
N ASP A 260 -1.33 1.79 -6.02
CA ASP A 260 -0.81 0.59 -6.69
C ASP A 260 0.14 -0.23 -5.80
N VAL A 261 0.50 0.29 -4.62
CA VAL A 261 1.48 -0.33 -3.73
C VAL A 261 0.90 -0.82 -2.41
N ILE A 262 -0.40 -1.04 -2.35
CA ILE A 262 -1.08 -1.53 -1.13
C ILE A 262 -0.57 -2.92 -0.77
N VAL A 263 0.13 -3.03 0.36
CA VAL A 263 0.82 -4.24 0.81
C VAL A 263 -0.07 -5.48 0.88
N ASP A 264 -1.32 -5.32 1.28
CA ASP A 264 -2.29 -6.43 1.41
C ASP A 264 -2.64 -7.10 0.08
N ALA A 265 -2.50 -6.39 -1.02
CA ALA A 265 -2.74 -6.90 -2.37
C ALA A 265 -1.44 -7.15 -3.13
N SER A 266 -0.46 -6.26 -3.02
CA SER A 266 0.78 -6.32 -3.80
C SER A 266 1.73 -7.41 -3.32
N MET A 267 1.93 -7.58 -2.00
CA MET A 267 2.83 -8.60 -1.48
C MET A 267 2.33 -10.05 -1.67
N PRO A 268 1.04 -10.38 -1.51
CA PRO A 268 0.53 -11.69 -1.92
C PRO A 268 0.78 -12.01 -3.40
N ASN A 269 0.74 -11.00 -4.28
CA ASN A 269 1.10 -11.20 -5.69
C ASN A 269 2.59 -11.51 -5.85
N VAL A 270 3.47 -10.79 -5.16
CA VAL A 270 4.92 -11.09 -5.15
C VAL A 270 5.17 -12.53 -4.70
N VAL A 271 4.56 -12.96 -3.59
CA VAL A 271 4.68 -14.34 -3.10
C VAL A 271 4.16 -15.34 -4.13
N ARG A 272 3.01 -15.10 -4.74
CA ARG A 272 2.42 -15.96 -5.77
C ARG A 272 3.30 -16.09 -7.00
N ASP A 273 3.99 -15.02 -7.38
CA ASP A 273 4.85 -14.96 -8.57
C ASP A 273 6.31 -15.38 -8.29
N GLY A 274 6.52 -16.12 -7.19
CA GLY A 274 7.84 -16.68 -6.83
C GLY A 274 8.82 -15.65 -6.29
N GLY A 275 8.33 -14.62 -5.58
CA GLY A 275 9.14 -13.53 -5.05
C GLY A 275 9.48 -12.45 -6.08
N ARG A 276 9.01 -12.59 -7.31
CA ARG A 276 9.36 -11.77 -8.47
C ARG A 276 8.26 -10.77 -8.81
N MET A 277 8.60 -9.79 -9.63
CA MET A 277 7.65 -8.85 -10.23
C MET A 277 7.94 -8.68 -11.72
N TRP A 278 7.01 -8.06 -12.42
CA TRP A 278 7.09 -7.83 -13.85
C TRP A 278 8.00 -6.65 -14.19
N ASN A 279 8.89 -6.84 -15.15
CA ASN A 279 9.75 -5.79 -15.70
C ASN A 279 9.11 -5.09 -16.91
N LEU A 280 9.82 -4.14 -17.50
CA LEU A 280 9.34 -3.38 -18.67
C LEU A 280 9.10 -4.26 -19.91
N GLN A 281 9.76 -5.42 -20.01
CA GLN A 281 9.60 -6.39 -21.10
C GLN A 281 8.45 -7.38 -20.85
N ASP A 282 7.69 -7.17 -19.76
CA ASP A 282 6.60 -8.07 -19.34
C ASP A 282 7.11 -9.48 -18.98
N GLU A 283 8.26 -9.54 -18.32
CA GLU A 283 8.90 -10.75 -17.83
C GLU A 283 9.04 -10.70 -16.31
N LEU A 284 8.94 -11.86 -15.65
CA LEU A 284 9.18 -11.98 -14.21
C LEU A 284 10.68 -11.86 -13.91
N GLN A 285 11.03 -10.97 -13.04
CA GLN A 285 12.41 -10.69 -12.63
C GLN A 285 12.52 -10.62 -11.11
N ASP A 286 13.65 -11.06 -10.57
CA ASP A 286 13.96 -10.95 -9.15
C ASP A 286 13.80 -9.51 -8.67
N THR A 287 13.27 -9.36 -7.47
CA THR A 287 12.83 -8.06 -6.94
C THR A 287 13.23 -7.88 -5.49
N ILE A 288 13.70 -6.69 -5.15
CA ILE A 288 13.75 -6.23 -3.77
C ILE A 288 12.47 -5.45 -3.49
N ALA A 289 11.60 -6.05 -2.66
CA ALA A 289 10.36 -5.44 -2.23
C ALA A 289 10.60 -4.61 -0.96
N MET A 290 10.53 -3.28 -1.07
CA MET A 290 10.65 -2.38 0.07
C MET A 290 9.33 -2.30 0.81
N VAL A 291 9.31 -2.73 2.07
CA VAL A 291 8.23 -2.53 3.03
C VAL A 291 8.82 -1.77 4.21
N PRO A 292 8.79 -0.44 4.23
CA PRO A 292 9.61 0.36 5.16
C PRO A 292 9.40 0.01 6.62
N ASP A 293 8.14 -0.13 7.04
CA ASP A 293 7.77 -0.36 8.44
C ASP A 293 7.73 -1.85 8.79
N ARG A 294 8.41 -2.23 9.85
CA ARG A 294 8.45 -3.61 10.36
C ARG A 294 7.11 -4.13 10.87
N CYS A 295 6.12 -3.27 11.12
CA CYS A 295 4.76 -3.72 11.44
C CYS A 295 4.19 -4.67 10.36
N TYR A 296 4.61 -4.50 9.10
CA TYR A 296 4.12 -5.29 7.96
C TYR A 296 5.23 -6.10 7.27
N ALA A 297 6.50 -5.69 7.39
CA ALA A 297 7.58 -6.24 6.60
C ALA A 297 7.97 -7.65 7.01
N THR A 298 8.09 -7.92 8.30
CA THR A 298 8.74 -9.12 8.81
C THR A 298 8.02 -10.40 8.42
N MET A 299 6.69 -10.40 8.39
CA MET A 299 5.91 -11.55 7.95
C MET A 299 6.23 -11.93 6.50
N TYR A 300 6.26 -10.95 5.60
CA TYR A 300 6.58 -11.20 4.19
C TYR A 300 8.05 -11.54 3.97
N ALA A 301 8.96 -10.96 4.77
CA ALA A 301 10.36 -11.32 4.75
C ALA A 301 10.54 -12.81 5.06
N GLU A 302 9.98 -13.29 6.16
CA GLU A 302 10.04 -14.70 6.57
C GLU A 302 9.45 -15.64 5.51
N ILE A 303 8.33 -15.27 4.88
CA ILE A 303 7.72 -16.07 3.80
C ILE A 303 8.68 -16.20 2.62
N ILE A 304 9.25 -15.09 2.16
CA ILE A 304 10.15 -15.07 0.99
C ILE A 304 11.47 -15.78 1.33
N ASP A 305 12.06 -15.52 2.48
CA ASP A 305 13.29 -16.14 2.91
C ASP A 305 13.15 -17.66 3.09
N ASN A 306 12.03 -18.10 3.67
CA ASN A 306 11.74 -19.52 3.78
C ASN A 306 11.58 -20.18 2.40
N ALA A 307 10.86 -19.53 1.48
CA ALA A 307 10.67 -20.06 0.14
C ALA A 307 11.97 -20.05 -0.68
N ASN A 308 12.83 -19.03 -0.50
CA ASN A 308 14.15 -19.01 -1.13
C ASN A 308 15.07 -20.14 -0.63
N ALA A 309 14.95 -20.49 0.64
CA ALA A 309 15.79 -21.54 1.25
C ALA A 309 15.26 -22.97 0.98
N ASN A 310 13.95 -23.16 1.00
CA ASN A 310 13.31 -24.46 1.03
C ASN A 310 12.45 -24.76 -0.21
N GLY A 311 12.24 -23.79 -1.07
CA GLY A 311 11.32 -23.88 -2.20
C GLY A 311 9.89 -23.48 -1.84
N GLN A 312 9.03 -23.58 -2.82
CA GLN A 312 7.62 -23.21 -2.75
C GLN A 312 6.86 -24.03 -1.70
N PHE A 313 5.93 -23.40 -1.02
CA PHE A 313 4.96 -24.11 -0.17
C PHE A 313 4.12 -25.09 -1.00
N ASP A 314 4.06 -26.34 -0.56
CA ASP A 314 3.25 -27.37 -1.20
C ASP A 314 1.86 -27.45 -0.53
N PRO A 315 0.79 -27.05 -1.22
CA PRO A 315 -0.56 -27.13 -0.67
C PRO A 315 -0.98 -28.54 -0.24
N ALA A 316 -0.41 -29.58 -0.86
CA ALA A 316 -0.73 -30.96 -0.52
C ALA A 316 -0.20 -31.38 0.84
N THR A 317 0.93 -30.80 1.27
CA THR A 317 1.62 -31.13 2.52
C THR A 317 1.45 -30.07 3.60
N MET A 318 0.94 -28.87 3.25
CA MET A 318 0.68 -27.81 4.21
C MET A 318 -0.33 -28.24 5.28
N GLY A 319 0.06 -28.09 6.53
CA GLY A 319 -0.80 -28.34 7.68
C GLY A 319 -1.86 -27.26 7.87
N SER A 320 -2.76 -27.50 8.82
CA SER A 320 -3.66 -26.47 9.36
C SER A 320 -3.18 -26.08 10.74
N VAL A 321 -2.99 -24.78 10.95
CA VAL A 321 -2.78 -24.23 12.28
C VAL A 321 -4.11 -23.71 12.83
N SER A 322 -4.28 -23.78 14.13
CA SER A 322 -5.39 -23.10 14.79
C SER A 322 -5.23 -21.59 14.56
N ASN A 323 -6.35 -20.93 14.28
CA ASN A 323 -6.33 -19.49 14.18
C ASN A 323 -6.05 -18.91 15.57
N VAL A 324 -4.97 -18.17 15.69
CA VAL A 324 -4.58 -17.50 16.94
C VAL A 324 -5.22 -16.12 17.10
N GLY A 325 -6.03 -15.72 16.11
CA GLY A 325 -6.77 -14.48 16.14
C GLY A 325 -5.87 -13.25 16.14
N LEU A 326 -5.53 -12.76 14.98
CA LEU A 326 -4.91 -11.43 14.84
C LEU A 326 -5.84 -10.32 15.31
N MET A 327 -7.14 -10.61 15.36
CA MET A 327 -8.20 -9.74 15.87
C MET A 327 -8.87 -10.40 17.06
N ALA A 328 -9.19 -9.61 18.07
CA ALA A 328 -9.95 -10.08 19.21
C ALA A 328 -11.32 -10.60 18.76
N GLN A 329 -11.84 -11.61 19.47
CA GLN A 329 -13.20 -12.04 19.29
C GLN A 329 -14.14 -10.85 19.49
N LYS A 330 -15.15 -10.71 18.63
CA LYS A 330 -16.08 -9.57 18.59
C LYS A 330 -15.41 -8.22 18.28
N ALA A 331 -14.27 -8.23 17.60
CA ALA A 331 -13.66 -7.00 17.11
C ALA A 331 -14.58 -6.32 16.10
N GLU A 332 -14.63 -5.00 16.17
CA GLU A 332 -15.34 -4.15 15.22
C GLU A 332 -14.37 -3.68 14.15
N GLU A 333 -14.80 -3.79 12.88
CA GLU A 333 -14.14 -3.20 11.75
C GLU A 333 -14.94 -2.00 11.28
N TYR A 334 -14.46 -0.81 11.55
CA TYR A 334 -15.07 0.43 11.11
C TYR A 334 -14.32 0.96 9.91
N GLY A 335 -14.96 0.99 8.75
CA GLY A 335 -14.53 1.77 7.61
C GLY A 335 -13.02 1.83 7.37
N SER A 336 -12.33 0.72 7.57
CA SER A 336 -10.88 0.65 7.51
C SER A 336 -10.30 1.06 6.15
N HIS A 337 -11.15 1.33 5.19
CA HIS A 337 -10.82 1.73 3.84
C HIS A 337 -11.33 3.13 3.48
N ASP A 338 -11.84 3.87 4.43
CA ASP A 338 -12.32 5.24 4.23
C ASP A 338 -11.19 6.26 4.09
#